data_a7f1d033b6071a04cce336b92fe63669
#
_entry.id   a7f1d033b6071a04cce336b92fe63669
#
_cell.length_a   1.000
_cell.length_b   1.000
_cell.length_c   1.000
_cell.angle_alpha   90.00
_cell.angle_beta   90.00
_cell.angle_gamma   90.00
#
_symmetry.space_group_name_H-M   'P 1'
#
loop_
_entity.id
_entity.type
_entity.pdbx_description
1 polymer ?
#
loop_
_entity_poly.entity_id
_entity_poly.type
_entity_poly.pdbx_seq_one_letter_code
_entity_poly.pdbx_strand_id
1 'polypeptide(L)'
;MMVKFIKLLPKKEMLLYIIFALLYSCQGIVIPIIIQMAGHLDSGNSRDLIVFTFSGISLWVAMYAFMYIENILLRSIIRAFNVRLSGNILKNYAVFPKKNSDSELCSLLTQDLGIVDQEFLQSFLISPVWGASVLVSAIYLLKQNLIVGSLFTVGAFLMILPQFIFKRKLKESGELLSSSKEKNLRAITDFGKGIETIICNQAEKENVKQTLITLSEMETTQFKYYTLHNLVMFWTGPLKAIGLIGPFVIGLVMKQNSITTLIAMMSASTYLINPLQQILEAIASIQSSQ
;
A
#
# COMPACT_ATOMS: atom_id res chain seq x y z
N MET A 1 18.26 0.21 15.30
CA MET A 1 18.27 -0.02 13.85
C MET A 1 17.75 1.18 13.07
N MET A 2 16.57 1.73 13.36
CA MET A 2 15.94 2.88 12.67
C MET A 2 16.85 4.12 12.50
N VAL A 3 17.60 4.52 13.52
CA VAL A 3 18.47 5.72 13.45
C VAL A 3 19.59 5.61 12.42
N LYS A 4 20.15 4.39 12.21
CA LYS A 4 21.16 4.15 11.17
C LYS A 4 20.53 4.17 9.78
N PHE A 5 19.29 3.69 9.64
CA PHE A 5 18.51 3.68 8.41
C PHE A 5 18.22 5.11 7.93
N ILE A 6 17.73 5.99 8.80
CA ILE A 6 17.41 7.38 8.48
C ILE A 6 18.65 8.16 8.01
N LYS A 7 19.86 7.83 8.51
CA LYS A 7 21.11 8.47 8.07
C LYS A 7 21.50 8.16 6.62
N LEU A 8 21.00 7.06 6.05
CA LEU A 8 21.27 6.68 4.66
C LEU A 8 20.38 7.44 3.67
N LEU A 9 19.27 8.02 4.13
CA LEU A 9 18.34 8.74 3.28
C LEU A 9 18.88 10.11 2.84
N PRO A 10 18.63 10.55 1.61
CA PRO A 10 19.09 11.85 1.10
C PRO A 10 18.18 12.97 1.65
N LYS A 11 18.72 13.82 2.54
CA LYS A 11 17.95 14.82 3.27
C LYS A 11 17.20 15.83 2.39
N LYS A 12 17.84 16.30 1.31
CA LYS A 12 17.22 17.30 0.39
C LYS A 12 16.03 16.72 -0.35
N GLU A 13 16.18 15.53 -0.89
CA GLU A 13 15.11 14.83 -1.63
C GLU A 13 13.97 14.44 -0.68
N MET A 14 14.29 14.04 0.56
CA MET A 14 13.28 13.77 1.60
C MET A 14 12.44 15.02 1.94
N LEU A 15 13.06 16.19 2.05
CA LEU A 15 12.32 17.43 2.33
C LEU A 15 11.36 17.76 1.18
N LEU A 16 11.85 17.68 -0.06
CA LEU A 16 11.01 17.91 -1.25
C LEU A 16 9.89 16.87 -1.34
N TYR A 17 10.20 15.61 -1.09
CA TYR A 17 9.20 14.53 -1.07
C TYR A 17 8.07 14.84 -0.08
N ILE A 18 8.39 15.22 1.16
CA ILE A 18 7.38 15.55 2.18
C ILE A 18 6.50 16.72 1.73
N ILE A 19 7.08 17.75 1.11
CA ILE A 19 6.31 18.91 0.61
C ILE A 19 5.31 18.44 -0.47
N PHE A 20 5.76 17.73 -1.50
CA PHE A 20 4.89 17.27 -2.57
C PHE A 20 3.88 16.22 -2.11
N ALA A 21 4.25 15.37 -1.17
CA ALA A 21 3.38 14.42 -0.51
C ALA A 21 2.23 15.11 0.25
N LEU A 22 2.52 16.19 0.99
CA LEU A 22 1.51 16.99 1.67
C LEU A 22 0.59 17.71 0.67
N LEU A 23 1.14 18.26 -0.41
CA LEU A 23 0.33 18.85 -1.48
C LEU A 23 -0.59 17.83 -2.15
N TYR A 24 -0.07 16.64 -2.45
CA TYR A 24 -0.87 15.56 -3.01
C TYR A 24 -1.96 15.07 -2.04
N SER A 25 -1.67 15.03 -0.74
CA SER A 25 -2.65 14.65 0.29
C SER A 25 -3.90 15.54 0.30
N CYS A 26 -3.81 16.76 -0.24
CA CYS A 26 -4.96 17.65 -0.40
C CYS A 26 -5.98 17.18 -1.45
N GLN A 27 -5.69 16.10 -2.20
CA GLN A 27 -6.64 15.49 -3.14
C GLN A 27 -7.96 15.14 -2.46
N GLY A 28 -7.93 14.74 -1.20
CA GLY A 28 -9.11 14.44 -0.39
C GLY A 28 -10.08 15.64 -0.19
N ILE A 29 -9.62 16.88 -0.47
CA ILE A 29 -10.45 18.08 -0.40
C ILE A 29 -10.79 18.60 -1.81
N VAL A 30 -9.87 18.51 -2.76
CA VAL A 30 -10.01 19.12 -4.08
C VAL A 30 -11.21 18.57 -4.84
N ILE A 31 -11.38 17.25 -4.87
CA ILE A 31 -12.51 16.62 -5.57
C ILE A 31 -13.86 16.95 -4.93
N PRO A 32 -14.02 16.87 -3.60
CA PRO A 32 -15.20 17.39 -2.92
C PRO A 32 -15.52 18.85 -3.19
N ILE A 33 -14.51 19.72 -3.27
CA ILE A 33 -14.71 21.14 -3.62
C ILE A 33 -15.24 21.28 -5.05
N ILE A 34 -14.67 20.56 -6.01
CA ILE A 34 -15.17 20.57 -7.40
C ILE A 34 -16.64 20.13 -7.46
N ILE A 35 -17.03 19.11 -6.71
CA ILE A 35 -18.43 18.64 -6.62
C ILE A 35 -19.32 19.74 -6.02
N GLN A 36 -18.88 20.42 -4.97
CA GLN A 36 -19.64 21.53 -4.38
C GLN A 36 -19.78 22.73 -5.35
N MET A 37 -18.71 23.07 -6.06
CA MET A 37 -18.75 24.12 -7.08
C MET A 37 -19.78 23.78 -8.18
N ALA A 38 -19.84 22.50 -8.61
CA ALA A 38 -20.82 22.05 -9.58
C ALA A 38 -22.28 22.23 -9.10
N GLY A 39 -22.51 22.08 -7.80
CA GLY A 39 -23.85 22.27 -7.20
C GLY A 39 -24.33 23.72 -7.12
N HIS A 40 -23.43 24.68 -7.30
CA HIS A 40 -23.75 26.14 -7.32
C HIS A 40 -23.77 26.72 -8.73
N LEU A 41 -23.57 25.90 -9.77
CA LEU A 41 -23.58 26.35 -11.15
C LEU A 41 -24.99 26.74 -11.61
N ASP A 42 -25.11 27.93 -12.19
CA ASP A 42 -26.25 28.29 -12.98
C ASP A 42 -26.02 27.84 -14.45
N SER A 43 -26.79 26.84 -14.87
CA SER A 43 -26.69 26.29 -16.25
C SER A 43 -27.01 27.30 -17.35
N GLY A 44 -27.65 28.41 -17.00
CA GLY A 44 -27.95 29.51 -17.95
C GLY A 44 -26.78 30.49 -18.18
N ASN A 45 -25.75 30.45 -17.32
CA ASN A 45 -24.63 31.38 -17.38
C ASN A 45 -23.37 30.71 -17.98
N SER A 46 -23.13 30.97 -19.26
CA SER A 46 -21.96 30.43 -19.98
C SER A 46 -20.62 30.80 -19.35
N ARG A 47 -20.51 31.95 -18.67
CA ARG A 47 -19.29 32.38 -17.99
C ARG A 47 -18.97 31.49 -16.80
N ASP A 48 -19.98 31.14 -15.99
CA ASP A 48 -19.80 30.30 -14.81
C ASP A 48 -19.41 28.88 -15.22
N LEU A 49 -19.99 28.35 -16.30
CA LEU A 49 -19.60 27.06 -16.87
C LEU A 49 -18.14 27.05 -17.35
N ILE A 50 -17.68 28.10 -18.02
CA ILE A 50 -16.29 28.23 -18.47
C ILE A 50 -15.34 28.27 -17.26
N VAL A 51 -15.63 29.13 -16.27
CA VAL A 51 -14.79 29.27 -15.07
C VAL A 51 -14.71 27.95 -14.30
N PHE A 52 -15.84 27.29 -14.12
CA PHE A 52 -15.89 25.98 -13.47
C PHE A 52 -15.04 24.95 -14.21
N THR A 53 -15.21 24.85 -15.54
CA THR A 53 -14.49 23.89 -16.37
C THR A 53 -12.97 24.11 -16.28
N PHE A 54 -12.51 25.33 -16.46
CA PHE A 54 -11.08 25.65 -16.39
C PHE A 54 -10.50 25.44 -14.98
N SER A 55 -11.21 25.90 -13.95
CA SER A 55 -10.74 25.72 -12.56
C SER A 55 -10.71 24.25 -12.15
N GLY A 56 -11.74 23.49 -12.50
CA GLY A 56 -11.81 22.06 -12.19
C GLY A 56 -10.71 21.26 -12.89
N ILE A 57 -10.51 21.49 -14.19
CA ILE A 57 -9.43 20.84 -14.95
C ILE A 57 -8.05 21.25 -14.39
N SER A 58 -7.83 22.54 -14.12
CA SER A 58 -6.55 23.03 -13.60
C SER A 58 -6.22 22.42 -12.24
N LEU A 59 -7.18 22.34 -11.33
CA LEU A 59 -7.02 21.71 -10.01
C LEU A 59 -6.70 20.22 -10.16
N TRP A 60 -7.40 19.53 -11.06
CA TRP A 60 -7.17 18.13 -11.32
C TRP A 60 -5.76 17.86 -11.88
N VAL A 61 -5.37 18.62 -12.91
CA VAL A 61 -4.03 18.52 -13.51
C VAL A 61 -2.93 18.81 -12.48
N ALA A 62 -3.13 19.84 -11.63
CA ALA A 62 -2.19 20.16 -10.57
C ALA A 62 -2.01 19.00 -9.58
N MET A 63 -3.10 18.32 -9.18
CA MET A 63 -3.01 17.14 -8.29
C MET A 63 -2.22 15.98 -8.92
N TYR A 64 -2.46 15.69 -10.20
CA TYR A 64 -1.69 14.67 -10.92
C TYR A 64 -0.23 15.06 -11.13
N ALA A 65 0.06 16.34 -11.33
CA ALA A 65 1.43 16.84 -11.38
C ALA A 65 2.15 16.65 -10.03
N PHE A 66 1.48 16.94 -8.91
CA PHE A 66 2.05 16.70 -7.58
C PHE A 66 2.29 15.22 -7.32
N MET A 67 1.34 14.34 -7.68
CA MET A 67 1.51 12.90 -7.61
C MET A 67 2.71 12.42 -8.45
N TYR A 68 2.85 12.93 -9.67
CA TYR A 68 3.94 12.56 -10.55
C TYR A 68 5.31 12.95 -9.97
N ILE A 69 5.43 14.18 -9.46
CA ILE A 69 6.67 14.68 -8.84
C ILE A 69 6.97 13.88 -7.56
N GLU A 70 5.96 13.62 -6.74
CA GLU A 70 6.08 12.82 -5.52
C GLU A 70 6.62 11.42 -5.83
N ASN A 71 6.07 10.74 -6.84
CA ASN A 71 6.53 9.42 -7.27
C ASN A 71 7.97 9.42 -7.82
N ILE A 72 8.38 10.46 -8.56
CA ILE A 72 9.77 10.60 -9.02
C ILE A 72 10.71 10.76 -7.82
N LEU A 73 10.36 11.62 -6.87
CA LEU A 73 11.16 11.84 -5.67
C LEU A 73 11.26 10.59 -4.81
N LEU A 74 10.15 9.84 -4.64
CA LEU A 74 10.14 8.55 -3.97
C LEU A 74 11.14 7.57 -4.60
N ARG A 75 11.08 7.41 -5.92
CA ARG A 75 12.00 6.52 -6.65
C ARG A 75 13.46 7.00 -6.58
N SER A 76 13.70 8.32 -6.58
CA SER A 76 15.04 8.89 -6.39
C SER A 76 15.60 8.57 -5.01
N ILE A 77 14.77 8.70 -3.95
CA ILE A 77 15.15 8.38 -2.56
C ILE A 77 15.49 6.89 -2.44
N ILE A 78 14.63 6.01 -2.98
CA ILE A 78 14.83 4.56 -2.96
C ILE A 78 16.14 4.20 -3.69
N ARG A 79 16.37 4.74 -4.88
CA ARG A 79 17.61 4.54 -5.64
C ARG A 79 18.84 4.97 -4.82
N ALA A 80 18.82 6.18 -4.25
CA ALA A 80 19.95 6.70 -3.47
C ALA A 80 20.22 5.83 -2.23
N PHE A 81 19.18 5.34 -1.58
CA PHE A 81 19.27 4.43 -0.44
C PHE A 81 19.90 3.09 -0.86
N ASN A 82 19.39 2.45 -1.92
CA ASN A 82 19.87 1.16 -2.41
C ASN A 82 21.35 1.22 -2.81
N VAL A 83 21.78 2.28 -3.51
CA VAL A 83 23.19 2.47 -3.89
C VAL A 83 24.08 2.60 -2.64
N ARG A 84 23.65 3.37 -1.62
CA ARG A 84 24.43 3.52 -0.38
C ARG A 84 24.48 2.23 0.42
N LEU A 85 23.37 1.51 0.50
CA LEU A 85 23.29 0.24 1.25
C LEU A 85 24.15 -0.82 0.58
N SER A 86 24.02 -1.01 -0.73
CA SER A 86 24.85 -1.92 -1.52
C SER A 86 26.34 -1.58 -1.42
N GLY A 87 26.68 -0.28 -1.47
CA GLY A 87 28.05 0.17 -1.30
C GLY A 87 28.64 -0.17 0.08
N ASN A 88 27.83 -0.08 1.14
CA ASN A 88 28.25 -0.48 2.48
C ASN A 88 28.41 -2.01 2.62
N ILE A 89 27.50 -2.79 2.03
CA ILE A 89 27.58 -4.26 1.99
C ILE A 89 28.87 -4.68 1.27
N LEU A 90 29.14 -4.15 0.07
CA LEU A 90 30.33 -4.46 -0.70
C LEU A 90 31.63 -4.07 0.01
N LYS A 91 31.68 -2.88 0.67
CA LYS A 91 32.81 -2.47 1.46
C LYS A 91 33.10 -3.42 2.63
N ASN A 92 32.07 -3.80 3.37
CA ASN A 92 32.21 -4.74 4.48
C ASN A 92 32.66 -6.12 4.00
N TYR A 93 32.13 -6.56 2.86
CA TYR A 93 32.52 -7.82 2.24
C TYR A 93 33.98 -7.83 1.79
N ALA A 94 34.46 -6.73 1.18
CA ALA A 94 35.84 -6.60 0.75
C ALA A 94 36.85 -6.60 1.93
N VAL A 95 36.43 -6.14 3.12
CA VAL A 95 37.29 -6.14 4.32
C VAL A 95 37.28 -7.49 5.03
N PHE A 96 36.14 -8.20 5.03
CA PHE A 96 35.94 -9.48 5.71
C PHE A 96 35.38 -10.54 4.76
N PRO A 97 36.18 -11.05 3.80
CA PRO A 97 35.69 -12.05 2.87
C PRO A 97 35.39 -13.37 3.58
N LYS A 98 34.14 -13.79 3.57
CA LYS A 98 33.70 -15.12 4.08
C LYS A 98 33.91 -16.18 3.01
N LYS A 99 34.39 -17.37 3.41
CA LYS A 99 34.85 -18.46 2.53
C LYS A 99 33.73 -19.14 1.68
N ASN A 100 32.44 -18.82 1.89
CA ASN A 100 31.28 -19.46 1.20
C ASN A 100 30.32 -18.46 0.53
N SER A 101 30.79 -17.39 -0.05
CA SER A 101 30.01 -16.16 -0.02
C SER A 101 29.56 -15.58 -1.36
N ASP A 102 29.95 -16.11 -2.51
CA ASP A 102 29.57 -15.48 -3.78
C ASP A 102 28.06 -15.61 -4.04
N SER A 103 27.47 -16.77 -3.73
CA SER A 103 26.02 -16.97 -3.83
C SER A 103 25.25 -16.20 -2.75
N GLU A 104 25.79 -16.11 -1.52
CA GLU A 104 25.20 -15.35 -0.41
C GLU A 104 25.23 -13.85 -0.69
N LEU A 105 26.36 -13.33 -1.20
CA LEU A 105 26.48 -11.93 -1.60
C LEU A 105 25.52 -11.58 -2.75
N CYS A 106 25.41 -12.47 -3.74
CA CYS A 106 24.49 -12.29 -4.86
C CYS A 106 23.03 -12.27 -4.39
N SER A 107 22.64 -13.17 -3.48
CA SER A 107 21.31 -13.20 -2.87
C SER A 107 21.02 -11.92 -2.07
N LEU A 108 21.96 -11.48 -1.24
CA LEU A 108 21.83 -10.23 -0.47
C LEU A 108 21.65 -8.99 -1.35
N LEU A 109 22.40 -8.89 -2.44
CA LEU A 109 22.37 -7.72 -3.33
C LEU A 109 21.18 -7.74 -4.31
N THR A 110 20.57 -8.87 -4.56
CA THR A 110 19.47 -8.99 -5.53
C THR A 110 18.13 -9.23 -4.84
N GLN A 111 18.00 -10.26 -4.04
CA GLN A 111 16.73 -10.69 -3.45
C GLN A 111 16.43 -9.95 -2.16
N ASP A 112 17.36 -9.91 -1.21
CA ASP A 112 17.12 -9.29 0.09
C ASP A 112 16.99 -7.76 -0.01
N LEU A 113 17.80 -7.12 -0.86
CA LEU A 113 17.63 -5.70 -1.18
C LEU A 113 16.28 -5.40 -1.82
N GLY A 114 15.77 -6.27 -2.71
CA GLY A 114 14.46 -6.13 -3.31
C GLY A 114 13.32 -6.18 -2.28
N ILE A 115 13.43 -7.07 -1.30
CA ILE A 115 12.46 -7.18 -0.20
C ILE A 115 12.51 -5.92 0.68
N VAL A 116 13.71 -5.47 1.08
CA VAL A 116 13.88 -4.25 1.88
C VAL A 116 13.33 -3.02 1.14
N ASP A 117 13.52 -2.94 -0.17
CA ASP A 117 13.01 -1.84 -0.98
C ASP A 117 11.48 -1.85 -1.07
N GLN A 118 10.89 -2.94 -1.52
CA GLN A 118 9.47 -3.01 -1.82
C GLN A 118 8.61 -3.10 -0.56
N GLU A 119 8.99 -3.93 0.39
CA GLU A 119 8.14 -4.20 1.55
C GLU A 119 8.37 -3.20 2.69
N PHE A 120 9.61 -2.83 2.97
CA PHE A 120 9.93 -1.96 4.09
C PHE A 120 10.06 -0.49 3.72
N LEU A 121 10.97 -0.15 2.78
CA LEU A 121 11.30 1.25 2.49
C LEU A 121 10.14 1.99 1.83
N GLN A 122 9.53 1.37 0.83
CA GLN A 122 8.38 1.95 0.12
C GLN A 122 7.19 2.13 1.08
N SER A 123 6.85 1.13 1.86
CA SER A 123 5.77 1.19 2.85
C SER A 123 6.03 2.24 3.93
N PHE A 124 7.27 2.36 4.41
CA PHE A 124 7.68 3.35 5.41
C PHE A 124 7.57 4.79 4.88
N LEU A 125 7.96 5.03 3.63
CA LEU A 125 7.92 6.37 3.03
C LEU A 125 6.49 6.79 2.65
N ILE A 126 5.66 5.87 2.20
CA ILE A 126 4.29 6.18 1.74
C ILE A 126 3.30 6.31 2.91
N SER A 127 3.49 5.57 4.01
CA SER A 127 2.57 5.60 5.17
C SER A 127 2.27 7.01 5.70
N PRO A 128 3.24 7.94 5.88
CA PRO A 128 2.95 9.31 6.31
C PRO A 128 2.07 10.09 5.32
N VAL A 129 2.22 9.85 4.01
CA VAL A 129 1.41 10.48 2.96
C VAL A 129 -0.05 10.06 3.08
N TRP A 130 -0.28 8.76 3.24
CA TRP A 130 -1.62 8.23 3.49
C TRP A 130 -2.21 8.74 4.80
N GLY A 131 -1.39 8.84 5.87
CA GLY A 131 -1.79 9.44 7.14
C GLY A 131 -2.22 10.90 7.01
N ALA A 132 -1.48 11.70 6.25
CA ALA A 132 -1.84 13.08 5.96
C ALA A 132 -3.16 13.17 5.17
N SER A 133 -3.36 12.31 4.17
CA SER A 133 -4.62 12.26 3.39
C SER A 133 -5.83 11.93 4.27
N VAL A 134 -5.69 10.98 5.20
CA VAL A 134 -6.73 10.65 6.19
C VAL A 134 -7.08 11.86 7.04
N LEU A 135 -6.07 12.55 7.59
CA LEU A 135 -6.29 13.73 8.44
C LEU A 135 -6.95 14.87 7.67
N VAL A 136 -6.48 15.16 6.46
CA VAL A 136 -7.03 16.21 5.59
C VAL A 136 -8.50 15.93 5.26
N SER A 137 -8.84 14.70 4.88
CA SER A 137 -10.21 14.30 4.56
C SER A 137 -11.12 14.31 5.80
N ALA A 138 -10.63 13.85 6.96
CA ALA A 138 -11.39 13.89 8.20
C ALA A 138 -11.71 15.34 8.64
N ILE A 139 -10.71 16.24 8.57
CA ILE A 139 -10.91 17.67 8.90
C ILE A 139 -11.96 18.29 7.96
N TYR A 140 -11.88 17.98 6.66
CA TYR A 140 -12.88 18.47 5.70
C TYR A 140 -14.29 17.98 6.07
N LEU A 141 -14.48 16.70 6.33
CA LEU A 141 -15.78 16.12 6.70
C LEU A 141 -16.37 16.78 7.96
N LEU A 142 -15.56 16.95 9.01
CA LEU A 142 -16.01 17.57 10.26
C LEU A 142 -16.32 19.06 10.10
N LYS A 143 -15.62 19.76 9.23
CA LYS A 143 -15.92 21.19 8.92
C LYS A 143 -17.22 21.38 8.16
N GLN A 144 -17.61 20.44 7.28
CA GLN A 144 -18.86 20.55 6.54
C GLN A 144 -20.09 20.38 7.43
N ASN A 145 -20.07 19.36 8.28
CA ASN A 145 -21.11 19.11 9.30
C ASN A 145 -20.53 18.18 10.37
N LEU A 146 -20.58 18.60 11.62
CA LEU A 146 -19.98 17.86 12.71
C LEU A 146 -20.62 16.48 12.89
N ILE A 147 -21.95 16.38 12.81
CA ILE A 147 -22.69 15.14 13.05
C ILE A 147 -22.49 14.18 11.85
N VAL A 148 -22.84 14.63 10.66
CA VAL A 148 -22.75 13.80 9.45
C VAL A 148 -21.29 13.46 9.13
N GLY A 149 -20.37 14.41 9.32
CA GLY A 149 -18.94 14.20 9.11
C GLY A 149 -18.34 13.20 10.10
N SER A 150 -18.77 13.22 11.37
CA SER A 150 -18.34 12.20 12.33
C SER A 150 -18.87 10.81 11.97
N LEU A 151 -20.10 10.69 11.46
CA LEU A 151 -20.64 9.43 10.99
C LEU A 151 -19.87 8.86 9.81
N PHE A 152 -19.50 9.70 8.82
CA PHE A 152 -18.63 9.28 7.71
C PHE A 152 -17.24 8.84 8.20
N THR A 153 -16.67 9.56 9.16
CA THR A 153 -15.36 9.22 9.72
C THR A 153 -15.41 7.90 10.49
N VAL A 154 -16.41 7.71 11.35
CA VAL A 154 -16.63 6.44 12.07
C VAL A 154 -16.92 5.30 11.09
N GLY A 155 -17.75 5.54 10.07
CA GLY A 155 -18.05 4.59 9.01
C GLY A 155 -16.78 4.11 8.26
N ALA A 156 -15.83 5.03 8.02
CA ALA A 156 -14.55 4.67 7.43
C ALA A 156 -13.72 3.75 8.36
N PHE A 157 -13.71 4.00 9.66
CA PHE A 157 -13.00 3.13 10.61
C PHE A 157 -13.65 1.75 10.78
N LEU A 158 -14.98 1.60 10.58
CA LEU A 158 -15.63 0.29 10.62
C LEU A 158 -15.06 -0.71 9.60
N MET A 159 -14.54 -0.21 8.46
CA MET A 159 -13.94 -1.08 7.44
C MET A 159 -12.65 -1.77 7.90
N ILE A 160 -12.00 -1.24 8.94
CA ILE A 160 -10.77 -1.82 9.47
C ILE A 160 -11.07 -3.06 10.33
N LEU A 161 -12.29 -3.19 10.84
CA LEU A 161 -12.70 -4.28 11.75
C LEU A 161 -12.35 -5.70 11.22
N PRO A 162 -12.66 -6.07 9.96
CA PRO A 162 -12.34 -7.41 9.47
C PRO A 162 -10.84 -7.71 9.55
N GLN A 163 -9.98 -6.73 9.23
CA GLN A 163 -8.53 -6.92 9.30
C GLN A 163 -8.06 -7.17 10.74
N PHE A 164 -8.62 -6.45 11.73
CA PHE A 164 -8.32 -6.70 13.14
C PHE A 164 -8.82 -8.07 13.60
N ILE A 165 -10.04 -8.45 13.22
CA ILE A 165 -10.64 -9.74 13.61
C ILE A 165 -9.82 -10.91 13.06
N PHE A 166 -9.40 -10.83 11.80
CA PHE A 166 -8.68 -11.92 11.12
C PHE A 166 -7.15 -11.80 11.22
N LYS A 167 -6.60 -10.75 11.86
CA LYS A 167 -5.15 -10.47 11.94
C LYS A 167 -4.35 -11.69 12.35
N ARG A 168 -4.75 -12.40 13.41
CA ARG A 168 -4.05 -13.57 13.91
C ARG A 168 -4.03 -14.70 12.90
N LYS A 169 -5.18 -15.03 12.30
CA LYS A 169 -5.29 -16.08 11.29
C LYS A 169 -4.50 -15.76 10.02
N LEU A 170 -4.52 -14.48 9.58
CA LEU A 170 -3.72 -14.04 8.44
C LEU A 170 -2.23 -14.18 8.72
N LYS A 171 -1.78 -13.80 9.91
CA LYS A 171 -0.38 -13.95 10.32
C LYS A 171 0.04 -15.42 10.34
N GLU A 172 -0.69 -16.29 11.03
CA GLU A 172 -0.42 -17.73 11.10
C GLU A 172 -0.38 -18.37 9.69
N SER A 173 -1.34 -18.03 8.82
CA SER A 173 -1.36 -18.50 7.43
C SER A 173 -0.20 -17.94 6.59
N GLY A 174 0.23 -16.70 6.83
CA GLY A 174 1.38 -16.10 6.16
C GLY A 174 2.70 -16.77 6.56
N GLU A 175 2.90 -17.06 7.85
CA GLU A 175 4.07 -17.80 8.35
C GLU A 175 4.13 -19.21 7.75
N LEU A 176 2.99 -19.92 7.69
CA LEU A 176 2.90 -21.22 7.04
C LEU A 176 3.24 -21.16 5.55
N LEU A 177 2.76 -20.12 4.85
CA LEU A 177 3.07 -19.91 3.44
C LEU A 177 4.57 -19.64 3.23
N SER A 178 5.17 -18.78 4.06
CA SER A 178 6.61 -18.50 4.01
C SER A 178 7.45 -19.76 4.21
N SER A 179 7.14 -20.54 5.25
CA SER A 179 7.81 -21.81 5.52
C SER A 179 7.66 -22.82 4.37
N SER A 180 6.46 -22.90 3.79
CA SER A 180 6.20 -23.80 2.65
C SER A 180 6.93 -23.37 1.38
N LYS A 181 7.04 -22.05 1.12
CA LYS A 181 7.86 -21.51 0.02
C LYS A 181 9.34 -21.83 0.20
N GLU A 182 9.87 -21.69 1.41
CA GLU A 182 11.25 -22.02 1.71
C GLU A 182 11.54 -23.51 1.51
N LYS A 183 10.64 -24.39 1.99
CA LYS A 183 10.74 -25.85 1.78
C LYS A 183 10.76 -26.18 0.29
N ASN A 184 9.87 -25.57 -0.50
CA ASN A 184 9.82 -25.79 -1.95
C ASN A 184 11.07 -25.28 -2.66
N LEU A 185 11.57 -24.09 -2.29
CA LEU A 185 12.81 -23.54 -2.85
C LEU A 185 14.01 -24.42 -2.58
N ARG A 186 14.13 -25.00 -1.37
CA ARG A 186 15.17 -25.97 -1.02
C ARG A 186 15.05 -27.22 -1.91
N ALA A 187 13.86 -27.79 -2.05
CA ALA A 187 13.64 -28.97 -2.88
C ALA A 187 14.02 -28.73 -4.35
N ILE A 188 13.66 -27.57 -4.92
CA ILE A 188 14.06 -27.19 -6.29
C ILE A 188 15.58 -27.01 -6.41
N THR A 189 16.19 -26.38 -5.41
CA THR A 189 17.64 -26.16 -5.39
C THR A 189 18.41 -27.48 -5.28
N ASP A 190 17.94 -28.40 -4.44
CA ASP A 190 18.55 -29.73 -4.27
C ASP A 190 18.38 -30.59 -5.53
N PHE A 191 17.21 -30.51 -6.17
CA PHE A 191 16.98 -31.14 -7.47
C PHE A 191 17.95 -30.60 -8.52
N GLY A 192 18.12 -29.28 -8.64
CA GLY A 192 19.04 -28.65 -9.59
C GLY A 192 20.50 -29.01 -9.33
N LYS A 193 20.95 -29.01 -8.07
CA LYS A 193 22.32 -29.40 -7.71
C LYS A 193 22.59 -30.89 -7.90
N GLY A 194 21.57 -31.72 -7.72
CA GLY A 194 21.68 -33.18 -7.86
C GLY A 194 21.41 -33.72 -9.26
N ILE A 195 21.15 -32.88 -10.26
CA ILE A 195 20.64 -33.29 -11.57
C ILE A 195 21.54 -34.34 -12.26
N GLU A 196 22.86 -34.17 -12.21
CA GLU A 196 23.81 -35.12 -12.78
C GLU A 196 23.75 -36.49 -12.09
N THR A 197 23.67 -36.50 -10.76
CA THR A 197 23.52 -37.71 -9.97
C THR A 197 22.19 -38.43 -10.22
N ILE A 198 21.12 -37.65 -10.38
CA ILE A 198 19.77 -38.14 -10.70
C ILE A 198 19.78 -38.86 -12.05
N ILE A 199 20.39 -38.25 -13.08
CA ILE A 199 20.47 -38.81 -14.43
C ILE A 199 21.34 -40.07 -14.42
N CYS A 200 22.52 -40.05 -13.77
CA CYS A 200 23.39 -41.21 -13.70
C CYS A 200 22.74 -42.42 -13.03
N ASN A 201 21.81 -42.17 -12.09
CA ASN A 201 21.10 -43.25 -11.39
C ASN A 201 19.72 -43.58 -11.99
N GLN A 202 19.33 -42.99 -13.12
CA GLN A 202 18.04 -43.18 -13.79
C GLN A 202 16.86 -42.93 -12.84
N ALA A 203 16.98 -41.94 -11.93
CA ALA A 203 16.04 -41.66 -10.85
C ALA A 203 15.18 -40.41 -11.14
N GLU A 204 15.09 -39.94 -12.40
CA GLU A 204 14.46 -38.68 -12.79
C GLU A 204 12.97 -38.65 -12.40
N LYS A 205 12.24 -39.75 -12.71
CA LYS A 205 10.79 -39.83 -12.46
C LYS A 205 10.45 -39.66 -10.97
N GLU A 206 11.21 -40.35 -10.10
CA GLU A 206 10.96 -40.30 -8.67
C GLU A 206 11.30 -38.94 -8.07
N ASN A 207 12.46 -38.33 -8.47
CA ASN A 207 12.86 -37.02 -7.99
C ASN A 207 11.93 -35.89 -8.49
N VAL A 208 11.50 -35.94 -9.74
CA VAL A 208 10.48 -35.01 -10.27
C VAL A 208 9.19 -35.14 -9.49
N LYS A 209 8.72 -36.36 -9.22
CA LYS A 209 7.51 -36.63 -8.43
C LYS A 209 7.63 -36.04 -7.02
N GLN A 210 8.74 -36.24 -6.32
CA GLN A 210 8.98 -35.67 -4.98
C GLN A 210 8.98 -34.12 -5.00
N THR A 211 9.62 -33.52 -5.98
CA THR A 211 9.62 -32.06 -6.13
C THR A 211 8.22 -31.52 -6.44
N LEU A 212 7.44 -32.22 -7.26
CA LEU A 212 6.04 -31.85 -7.53
C LEU A 212 5.13 -31.98 -6.31
N ILE A 213 5.40 -32.94 -5.40
CA ILE A 213 4.66 -33.04 -4.13
C ILE A 213 4.91 -31.79 -3.27
N THR A 214 6.16 -31.36 -3.11
CA THR A 214 6.46 -30.14 -2.31
C THR A 214 5.89 -28.89 -2.95
N LEU A 215 5.88 -28.80 -4.28
CA LEU A 215 5.24 -27.71 -5.02
C LEU A 215 3.71 -27.71 -4.78
N SER A 216 3.07 -28.87 -4.86
CA SER A 216 1.63 -29.00 -4.60
C SER A 216 1.24 -28.65 -3.18
N GLU A 217 2.07 -29.00 -2.19
CA GLU A 217 1.88 -28.59 -0.79
C GLU A 217 1.99 -27.07 -0.63
N MET A 218 2.96 -26.45 -1.28
CA MET A 218 3.15 -24.99 -1.29
C MET A 218 1.93 -24.29 -1.94
N GLU A 219 1.50 -24.74 -3.12
CA GLU A 219 0.34 -24.20 -3.82
C GLU A 219 -0.96 -24.34 -3.01
N THR A 220 -1.14 -25.47 -2.33
CA THR A 220 -2.28 -25.69 -1.43
C THR A 220 -2.26 -24.71 -0.25
N THR A 221 -1.09 -24.45 0.32
CA THR A 221 -0.93 -23.49 1.41
C THR A 221 -1.15 -22.06 0.93
N GLN A 222 -0.66 -21.74 -0.26
CA GLN A 222 -0.87 -20.46 -0.93
C GLN A 222 -2.35 -20.21 -1.23
N PHE A 223 -3.06 -21.22 -1.74
CA PHE A 223 -4.50 -21.16 -1.97
C PHE A 223 -5.28 -20.86 -0.68
N LYS A 224 -4.95 -21.54 0.43
CA LYS A 224 -5.59 -21.30 1.74
C LYS A 224 -5.36 -19.88 2.24
N TYR A 225 -4.13 -19.36 2.10
CA TYR A 225 -3.78 -17.99 2.48
C TYR A 225 -4.58 -16.97 1.67
N TYR A 226 -4.60 -17.09 0.33
CA TYR A 226 -5.34 -16.15 -0.51
C TYR A 226 -6.85 -16.27 -0.34
N THR A 227 -7.37 -17.46 -0.08
CA THR A 227 -8.81 -17.63 0.23
C THR A 227 -9.17 -16.89 1.52
N LEU A 228 -8.34 -16.99 2.56
CA LEU A 228 -8.56 -16.24 3.81
C LEU A 228 -8.43 -14.74 3.59
N HIS A 229 -7.43 -14.30 2.82
CA HIS A 229 -7.26 -12.88 2.48
C HIS A 229 -8.47 -12.34 1.70
N ASN A 230 -8.95 -13.07 0.71
CA ASN A 230 -10.15 -12.71 -0.06
C ASN A 230 -11.42 -12.67 0.81
N LEU A 231 -11.53 -13.55 1.81
CA LEU A 231 -12.63 -13.50 2.78
C LEU A 231 -12.63 -12.20 3.59
N VAL A 232 -11.45 -11.74 4.02
CA VAL A 232 -11.30 -10.44 4.71
C VAL A 232 -11.71 -9.29 3.80
N MET A 233 -11.26 -9.31 2.53
CA MET A 233 -11.62 -8.31 1.54
C MET A 233 -13.12 -8.32 1.23
N PHE A 234 -13.73 -9.51 1.16
CA PHE A 234 -15.19 -9.64 0.99
C PHE A 234 -15.95 -8.91 2.10
N TRP A 235 -15.59 -9.09 3.38
CA TRP A 235 -16.26 -8.40 4.49
C TRP A 235 -16.01 -6.89 4.51
N THR A 236 -14.88 -6.45 3.99
CA THR A 236 -14.57 -5.02 3.86
C THR A 236 -15.55 -4.29 2.92
N GLY A 237 -16.00 -4.95 1.84
CA GLY A 237 -16.93 -4.38 0.87
C GLY A 237 -18.28 -3.94 1.45
N PRO A 238 -19.06 -4.82 2.09
CA PRO A 238 -20.32 -4.45 2.75
C PRO A 238 -20.16 -3.38 3.84
N LEU A 239 -19.07 -3.43 4.64
CA LEU A 239 -18.81 -2.42 5.66
C LEU A 239 -18.48 -1.05 5.01
N LYS A 240 -17.80 -1.05 3.87
CA LYS A 240 -17.59 0.16 3.07
C LYS A 240 -18.93 0.74 2.58
N ALA A 241 -19.81 -0.09 2.07
CA ALA A 241 -21.13 0.35 1.63
C ALA A 241 -21.93 0.95 2.80
N ILE A 242 -21.96 0.30 3.96
CA ILE A 242 -22.62 0.81 5.16
C ILE A 242 -22.00 2.13 5.61
N GLY A 243 -20.67 2.23 5.64
CA GLY A 243 -19.95 3.44 6.04
C GLY A 243 -20.11 4.62 5.08
N LEU A 244 -20.47 4.39 3.82
CA LEU A 244 -20.73 5.44 2.84
C LEU A 244 -22.22 5.78 2.73
N ILE A 245 -23.07 4.77 2.59
CA ILE A 245 -24.51 4.96 2.35
C ILE A 245 -25.25 5.34 3.65
N GLY A 246 -24.87 4.74 4.78
CA GLY A 246 -25.51 5.02 6.07
C GLY A 246 -25.49 6.50 6.44
N PRO A 247 -24.29 7.14 6.58
CA PRO A 247 -24.17 8.56 6.86
C PRO A 247 -24.85 9.46 5.82
N PHE A 248 -24.81 9.07 4.53
CA PHE A 248 -25.46 9.80 3.45
C PHE A 248 -26.99 9.84 3.66
N VAL A 249 -27.61 8.69 3.92
CA VAL A 249 -29.05 8.59 4.18
C VAL A 249 -29.44 9.37 5.45
N ILE A 250 -28.67 9.25 6.52
CA ILE A 250 -28.90 10.00 7.76
C ILE A 250 -28.82 11.51 7.47
N GLY A 251 -27.82 11.96 6.71
CA GLY A 251 -27.67 13.35 6.30
C GLY A 251 -28.87 13.89 5.50
N LEU A 252 -29.45 13.06 4.60
CA LEU A 252 -30.68 13.38 3.89
C LEU A 252 -31.88 13.55 4.82
N VAL A 253 -32.05 12.63 5.78
CA VAL A 253 -33.17 12.67 6.74
C VAL A 253 -33.07 13.89 7.66
N MET A 254 -31.85 14.27 8.06
CA MET A 254 -31.62 15.44 8.92
C MET A 254 -31.89 16.77 8.21
N LYS A 255 -31.96 16.82 6.87
CA LYS A 255 -32.20 18.03 6.05
C LYS A 255 -31.26 19.21 6.35
N GLN A 256 -30.11 18.95 6.98
CA GLN A 256 -29.14 19.99 7.36
C GLN A 256 -28.16 20.35 6.25
N ASN A 257 -28.04 19.49 5.23
CA ASN A 257 -27.09 19.66 4.13
C ASN A 257 -27.79 19.53 2.79
N SER A 258 -27.29 20.26 1.78
CA SER A 258 -27.70 20.03 0.40
C SER A 258 -27.26 18.66 -0.09
N ILE A 259 -27.97 18.10 -1.06
CA ILE A 259 -27.60 16.80 -1.70
C ILE A 259 -26.18 16.88 -2.24
N THR A 260 -25.79 18.01 -2.86
CA THR A 260 -24.47 18.22 -3.40
C THR A 260 -23.38 18.16 -2.31
N THR A 261 -23.65 18.78 -1.15
CA THR A 261 -22.74 18.71 0.01
C THR A 261 -22.60 17.28 0.51
N LEU A 262 -23.69 16.52 0.57
CA LEU A 262 -23.62 15.10 0.98
C LEU A 262 -22.85 14.23 -0.01
N ILE A 263 -22.99 14.47 -1.32
CA ILE A 263 -22.20 13.80 -2.35
C ILE A 263 -20.71 14.15 -2.22
N ALA A 264 -20.40 15.43 -1.96
CA ALA A 264 -19.03 15.89 -1.71
C ALA A 264 -18.44 15.22 -0.45
N MET A 265 -19.21 15.12 0.64
CA MET A 265 -18.78 14.43 1.86
C MET A 265 -18.58 12.92 1.62
N MET A 266 -19.46 12.28 0.86
CA MET A 266 -19.32 10.87 0.47
C MET A 266 -18.04 10.67 -0.37
N SER A 267 -17.73 11.58 -1.29
CA SER A 267 -16.48 11.58 -2.05
C SER A 267 -15.26 11.77 -1.15
N ALA A 268 -15.28 12.75 -0.23
CA ALA A 268 -14.20 12.96 0.74
C ALA A 268 -13.96 11.71 1.61
N SER A 269 -15.03 11.01 1.99
CA SER A 269 -14.95 9.78 2.77
C SER A 269 -14.20 8.66 2.03
N THR A 270 -14.26 8.56 0.70
CA THR A 270 -13.48 7.58 -0.07
C THR A 270 -11.99 7.87 0.01
N TYR A 271 -11.57 9.14 0.08
CA TYR A 271 -10.19 9.58 0.29
C TYR A 271 -9.71 9.43 1.75
N LEU A 272 -10.60 9.12 2.66
CA LEU A 272 -10.26 8.68 4.01
C LEU A 272 -10.12 7.15 4.06
N ILE A 273 -11.04 6.43 3.44
CA ILE A 273 -11.15 4.98 3.44
C ILE A 273 -9.96 4.32 2.72
N ASN A 274 -9.66 4.71 1.48
CA ASN A 274 -8.63 4.09 0.67
C ASN A 274 -7.22 4.24 1.28
N PRO A 275 -6.79 5.43 1.76
CA PRO A 275 -5.53 5.57 2.47
C PRO A 275 -5.44 4.76 3.77
N LEU A 276 -6.52 4.64 4.54
CA LEU A 276 -6.55 3.79 5.73
C LEU A 276 -6.29 2.33 5.38
N GLN A 277 -6.88 1.83 4.30
CA GLN A 277 -6.65 0.48 3.82
C GLN A 277 -5.17 0.27 3.41
N GLN A 278 -4.59 1.22 2.68
CA GLN A 278 -3.18 1.19 2.29
C GLN A 278 -2.21 1.22 3.49
N ILE A 279 -2.52 2.01 4.53
CA ILE A 279 -1.73 2.03 5.77
C ILE A 279 -1.75 0.65 6.44
N LEU A 280 -2.90 -0.01 6.48
CA LEU A 280 -3.01 -1.34 7.09
C LEU A 280 -2.25 -2.41 6.28
N GLU A 281 -2.31 -2.35 4.96
CA GLU A 281 -1.53 -3.22 4.08
C GLU A 281 -0.02 -2.99 4.27
N ALA A 282 0.42 -1.73 4.37
CA ALA A 282 1.80 -1.36 4.64
C ALA A 282 2.28 -1.88 6.02
N ILE A 283 1.44 -1.76 7.07
CA ILE A 283 1.77 -2.30 8.39
C ILE A 283 1.88 -3.82 8.35
N ALA A 284 0.98 -4.50 7.64
CA ALA A 284 1.02 -5.95 7.48
C ALA A 284 2.29 -6.40 6.74
N SER A 285 2.68 -5.70 5.67
CA SER A 285 3.90 -5.95 4.91
C SER A 285 5.17 -5.75 5.76
N ILE A 286 5.25 -4.68 6.55
CA ILE A 286 6.38 -4.44 7.47
C ILE A 286 6.47 -5.54 8.54
N GLN A 287 5.32 -6.06 9.02
CA GLN A 287 5.31 -7.13 10.02
C GLN A 287 5.70 -8.50 9.44
N SER A 288 5.44 -8.75 8.17
CA SER A 288 5.83 -10.00 7.50
C SER A 288 7.31 -10.03 7.11
N SER A 289 7.95 -8.86 6.99
CA SER A 289 9.38 -8.72 6.65
C SER A 289 10.32 -8.75 7.87
N GLN A 290 9.79 -8.83 9.09
CA GLN A 290 10.55 -8.97 10.34
C GLN A 290 10.67 -10.42 10.78
#